data_c4c6ff5fee25ff1769490e8871081f35
#
_entry.id   c4c6ff5fee25ff1769490e8871081f35
#
_cell.length_a   1.000
_cell.length_b   1.000
_cell.length_c   1.000
_cell.angle_alpha   90.00
_cell.angle_beta   90.00
_cell.angle_gamma   90.00
#
_symmetry.space_group_name_H-M   'P 1'
#
loop_
_entity.id
_entity.type
_entity.pdbx_description
1 polymer ?
#
loop_
_entity_poly.entity_id
_entity_poly.type
_entity_poly.pdbx_seq_one_letter_code
_entity_poly.pdbx_strand_id
1 'polypeptide(L)'
;VDYIGHRAGHMLVPGLEWEGFDYLRPERRKTRAVMNIGGENLPVVIADRMDGGVKSSSEFTPDYIYCGRALPEKREECAYIIDADMYQGEENTYPAFPYNQLPLVSAIQAPLKFLFLPFGAPSDEYLACLKQHPEIVVISQSNHQNRLGEQRALIHELMCNGLLNPVVIFQHYQHSQEEKSDFQLEAAADMGPLMFDGLCDGVYLFNNGSLSHDDIDATAYGILQAARL
;
A
#
# COMPACT_ATOMS: atom_id res chain seq x y z
N VAL A 1 -3.61 -16.23 -16.78
CA VAL A 1 -4.86 -16.67 -16.12
C VAL A 1 -4.66 -18.03 -15.46
N ASP A 2 -4.18 -19.05 -16.20
CA ASP A 2 -4.00 -20.41 -15.66
C ASP A 2 -2.93 -20.50 -14.56
N TYR A 3 -1.87 -19.72 -14.66
CA TYR A 3 -0.81 -19.65 -13.65
C TYR A 3 -1.31 -19.07 -12.33
N ILE A 4 -2.10 -18.00 -12.39
CA ILE A 4 -2.70 -17.39 -11.19
C ILE A 4 -3.75 -18.33 -10.59
N GLY A 5 -4.57 -18.98 -11.40
CA GLY A 5 -5.53 -19.98 -10.95
C GLY A 5 -4.88 -21.19 -10.29
N HIS A 6 -3.75 -21.67 -10.81
CA HIS A 6 -2.99 -22.78 -10.24
C HIS A 6 -2.34 -22.41 -8.91
N ARG A 7 -1.73 -21.24 -8.82
CA ARG A 7 -1.11 -20.73 -7.60
C ARG A 7 -2.14 -20.40 -6.51
N ALA A 8 -3.33 -19.94 -6.91
CA ALA A 8 -4.41 -19.63 -5.99
C ALA A 8 -5.17 -20.85 -5.45
N GLY A 9 -4.89 -22.05 -5.94
CA GLY A 9 -5.44 -23.29 -5.39
C GLY A 9 -6.96 -23.28 -5.25
N HIS A 10 -7.72 -22.95 -6.28
CA HIS A 10 -9.18 -22.87 -6.28
C HIS A 10 -9.80 -21.83 -5.33
N MET A 11 -9.01 -20.98 -4.68
CA MET A 11 -9.52 -19.93 -3.84
C MET A 11 -9.94 -18.75 -4.72
N LEU A 12 -11.20 -18.72 -5.06
CA LEU A 12 -11.80 -17.64 -5.81
C LEU A 12 -12.06 -16.46 -4.89
N VAL A 13 -11.55 -15.28 -5.27
CA VAL A 13 -12.01 -14.03 -4.70
C VAL A 13 -13.32 -13.68 -5.41
N PRO A 14 -14.41 -13.36 -4.68
CA PRO A 14 -15.65 -12.96 -5.31
C PRO A 14 -15.43 -11.82 -6.30
N GLY A 15 -15.86 -12.01 -7.54
CA GLY A 15 -15.84 -10.97 -8.55
C GLY A 15 -16.82 -9.87 -8.20
N LEU A 16 -16.39 -8.61 -8.31
CA LEU A 16 -17.30 -7.47 -8.30
C LEU A 16 -17.59 -7.10 -9.75
N GLU A 17 -18.86 -7.08 -10.10
CA GLU A 17 -19.29 -6.57 -11.39
C GLU A 17 -19.21 -5.04 -11.38
N TRP A 18 -18.36 -4.50 -12.23
CA TRP A 18 -18.25 -3.07 -12.43
C TRP A 18 -18.25 -2.75 -13.93
N GLU A 19 -19.30 -2.07 -14.38
CA GLU A 19 -19.55 -1.81 -15.81
C GLU A 19 -18.58 -0.79 -16.43
N GLY A 20 -17.71 -0.16 -15.66
CA GLY A 20 -16.83 0.93 -16.12
C GLY A 20 -15.38 0.56 -16.35
N PHE A 21 -14.97 -0.71 -16.15
CA PHE A 21 -13.57 -1.10 -16.28
C PHE A 21 -13.32 -1.96 -17.52
N ASP A 22 -12.54 -1.43 -18.46
CA ASP A 22 -12.11 -2.15 -19.66
C ASP A 22 -10.71 -2.73 -19.46
N TYR A 23 -10.61 -4.03 -19.22
CA TYR A 23 -9.32 -4.74 -19.08
C TYR A 23 -8.44 -4.71 -20.33
N LEU A 24 -9.02 -4.43 -21.50
CA LEU A 24 -8.28 -4.31 -22.77
C LEU A 24 -7.70 -2.90 -22.95
N ARG A 25 -8.25 -1.93 -22.25
CA ARG A 25 -7.83 -0.52 -22.27
C ARG A 25 -7.92 0.05 -20.87
N PRO A 26 -7.07 -0.39 -19.95
CA PRO A 26 -7.12 0.10 -18.58
C PRO A 26 -6.83 1.60 -18.56
N GLU A 27 -7.75 2.36 -18.01
CA GLU A 27 -7.50 3.76 -17.64
C GLU A 27 -7.10 3.81 -16.18
N ARG A 28 -6.15 4.68 -15.85
CA ARG A 28 -5.75 4.88 -14.46
C ARG A 28 -6.98 5.24 -13.61
N ARG A 29 -7.15 4.55 -12.50
CA ARG A 29 -8.19 4.84 -11.52
C ARG A 29 -8.10 6.30 -11.08
N LYS A 30 -9.19 7.02 -11.15
CA LYS A 30 -9.27 8.39 -10.63
C LYS A 30 -9.30 8.34 -9.11
N THR A 31 -8.29 8.95 -8.50
CA THR A 31 -8.21 9.11 -7.06
C THR A 31 -8.10 10.59 -6.69
N ARG A 32 -8.32 10.91 -5.42
CA ARG A 32 -8.08 12.24 -4.89
C ARG A 32 -6.59 12.39 -4.57
N ALA A 33 -6.01 13.54 -4.82
CA ALA A 33 -4.69 13.84 -4.28
C ALA A 33 -4.79 14.08 -2.76
N VAL A 34 -4.04 13.30 -1.99
CA VAL A 34 -3.84 13.48 -0.55
C VAL A 34 -2.34 13.70 -0.34
N MET A 35 -1.95 14.92 -0.06
CA MET A 35 -0.55 15.35 -0.14
C MET A 35 0.03 15.02 -1.53
N ASN A 36 1.10 14.22 -1.59
CA ASN A 36 1.73 13.75 -2.82
C ASN A 36 1.26 12.35 -3.26
N ILE A 37 0.19 11.79 -2.69
CA ILE A 37 -0.34 10.47 -3.02
C ILE A 37 -1.66 10.60 -3.78
N GLY A 38 -1.81 9.85 -4.87
CA GLY A 38 -3.02 9.85 -5.69
C GLY A 38 -3.19 11.07 -6.60
N GLY A 39 -4.34 11.19 -7.24
CA GLY A 39 -4.60 12.21 -8.26
C GLY A 39 -3.67 12.03 -9.47
N GLU A 40 -3.04 13.13 -9.88
CA GLU A 40 -2.06 13.16 -10.98
C GLU A 40 -0.61 12.95 -10.49
N ASN A 41 -0.41 12.67 -9.19
CA ASN A 41 0.92 12.42 -8.66
C ASN A 41 1.47 11.08 -9.12
N LEU A 42 2.79 10.95 -9.12
CA LEU A 42 3.46 9.66 -9.33
C LEU A 42 3.16 8.74 -8.13
N PRO A 43 3.11 7.42 -8.34
CA PRO A 43 2.97 6.47 -7.26
C PRO A 43 4.14 6.56 -6.27
N VAL A 44 3.84 6.40 -4.99
CA VAL A 44 4.81 6.54 -3.90
C VAL A 44 5.38 5.19 -3.45
N VAL A 45 6.58 5.24 -2.84
CA VAL A 45 7.18 4.13 -2.12
C VAL A 45 7.09 4.38 -0.62
N ILE A 46 6.48 3.43 0.10
CA ILE A 46 6.53 3.36 1.57
C ILE A 46 7.56 2.29 1.94
N ALA A 47 8.57 2.67 2.72
CA ALA A 47 9.57 1.76 3.25
C ALA A 47 9.29 1.40 4.72
N ASP A 48 9.49 0.14 5.08
CA ASP A 48 9.42 -0.31 6.46
C ASP A 48 10.77 -0.12 7.17
N ARG A 49 10.73 0.48 8.35
CA ARG A 49 11.89 0.70 9.21
C ARG A 49 11.53 0.52 10.69
N MET A 50 10.63 -0.40 11.00
CA MET A 50 10.27 -0.72 12.39
C MET A 50 11.46 -1.25 13.20
N ASP A 51 12.49 -1.75 12.55
CA ASP A 51 13.73 -2.20 13.17
C ASP A 51 14.70 -1.07 13.56
N GLY A 52 14.33 0.19 13.29
CA GLY A 52 15.15 1.37 13.55
C GLY A 52 16.23 1.66 12.50
N GLY A 53 16.30 0.89 11.42
CA GLY A 53 17.22 1.08 10.31
C GLY A 53 16.83 2.24 9.41
N VAL A 54 17.16 3.47 9.76
CA VAL A 54 16.74 4.67 8.99
C VAL A 54 17.62 4.95 7.77
N LYS A 55 18.82 4.40 7.69
CA LYS A 55 19.72 4.69 6.57
C LYS A 55 19.24 3.99 5.29
N SER A 56 18.63 4.76 4.40
CA SER A 56 18.64 4.44 2.98
C SER A 56 20.04 4.70 2.41
N SER A 57 20.53 3.83 1.55
CA SER A 57 21.67 4.19 0.71
C SER A 57 21.23 5.30 -0.23
N SER A 58 22.15 6.15 -0.62
CA SER A 58 21.90 7.41 -1.32
C SER A 58 21.20 7.34 -2.68
N GLU A 59 20.86 6.15 -3.18
CA GLU A 59 20.33 5.98 -4.54
C GLU A 59 18.80 6.02 -4.62
N PHE A 60 18.11 5.51 -3.58
CA PHE A 60 16.65 5.48 -3.52
C PHE A 60 16.18 6.00 -2.16
N THR A 61 15.56 7.17 -2.15
CA THR A 61 14.95 7.74 -0.94
C THR A 61 13.45 7.48 -0.98
N PRO A 62 12.88 6.67 -0.07
CA PRO A 62 11.46 6.43 -0.03
C PRO A 62 10.67 7.72 0.26
N ASP A 63 9.46 7.82 -0.26
CA ASP A 63 8.58 8.96 -0.02
C ASP A 63 8.11 9.00 1.44
N TYR A 64 7.85 7.82 1.99
CA TYR A 64 7.39 7.62 3.36
C TYR A 64 8.14 6.49 4.03
N ILE A 65 8.40 6.65 5.33
CA ILE A 65 9.00 5.61 6.18
C ILE A 65 8.03 5.23 7.29
N TYR A 66 7.62 3.98 7.33
CA TYR A 66 6.83 3.44 8.44
C TYR A 66 7.74 2.98 9.57
N CYS A 67 7.57 3.59 10.75
CA CYS A 67 8.39 3.38 11.93
C CYS A 67 7.67 2.61 13.06
N GLY A 68 6.43 2.17 12.84
CA GLY A 68 5.65 1.53 13.89
C GLY A 68 5.44 2.46 15.09
N ARG A 69 5.98 2.11 16.24
CA ARG A 69 5.72 2.82 17.51
C ARG A 69 6.73 3.89 17.90
N ALA A 70 7.84 4.01 17.19
CA ALA A 70 8.91 4.93 17.57
C ALA A 70 9.50 5.63 16.36
N LEU A 71 9.54 6.95 16.40
CA LEU A 71 10.25 7.75 15.41
C LEU A 71 11.77 7.62 15.61
N PRO A 72 12.57 7.67 14.54
CA PRO A 72 14.02 7.66 14.65
C PRO A 72 14.55 8.92 15.33
N GLU A 73 15.66 8.80 16.06
CA GLU A 73 16.35 9.95 16.69
C GLU A 73 16.83 10.99 15.66
N LYS A 74 17.33 10.52 14.52
CA LYS A 74 17.68 11.35 13.36
C LYS A 74 16.66 11.16 12.27
N ARG A 75 16.00 12.25 11.88
CA ARG A 75 15.08 12.29 10.76
C ARG A 75 15.80 12.67 9.48
N GLU A 76 15.44 12.01 8.39
CA GLU A 76 15.85 12.36 7.03
C GLU A 76 14.83 13.31 6.39
N GLU A 77 15.13 13.82 5.21
CA GLU A 77 14.21 14.66 4.42
C GLU A 77 13.12 13.80 3.74
N CYS A 78 12.39 13.01 4.53
CA CYS A 78 11.26 12.18 4.08
C CYS A 78 10.11 12.32 5.07
N ALA A 79 8.95 11.81 4.69
CA ALA A 79 7.80 11.77 5.57
C ALA A 79 7.78 10.47 6.38
N TYR A 80 7.22 10.54 7.59
CA TYR A 80 7.18 9.40 8.51
C TYR A 80 5.75 8.98 8.77
N ILE A 81 5.57 7.68 8.93
CA ILE A 81 4.31 7.06 9.33
C ILE A 81 4.52 6.38 10.68
N ILE A 82 3.65 6.67 11.64
CA ILE A 82 3.71 6.11 12.99
C ILE A 82 2.33 5.55 13.37
N ASP A 83 2.31 4.56 14.26
CA ASP A 83 1.05 4.04 14.80
C ASP A 83 0.22 5.16 15.41
N ALA A 84 -1.09 5.15 15.17
CA ALA A 84 -1.96 6.25 15.53
C ALA A 84 -2.01 6.54 17.05
N ASP A 85 -1.81 5.51 17.88
CA ASP A 85 -1.76 5.66 19.34
C ASP A 85 -0.48 6.32 19.85
N MET A 86 0.54 6.44 19.00
CA MET A 86 1.82 7.10 19.30
C MET A 86 1.93 8.49 18.68
N TYR A 87 1.01 8.85 17.77
CA TYR A 87 1.04 10.12 17.04
C TYR A 87 0.73 11.32 17.97
N GLN A 88 1.59 12.33 17.95
CA GLN A 88 1.46 13.56 18.75
C GLN A 88 1.44 14.85 17.91
N GLY A 89 1.36 14.73 16.58
CA GLY A 89 1.32 15.89 15.69
C GLY A 89 2.71 16.39 15.28
N GLU A 90 3.70 15.52 15.27
CA GLU A 90 5.06 15.87 14.85
C GLU A 90 5.09 16.27 13.36
N GLU A 91 6.00 17.18 13.03
CA GLU A 91 6.20 17.64 11.66
C GLU A 91 6.58 16.49 10.72
N ASN A 92 6.05 16.50 9.50
CA ASN A 92 6.24 15.46 8.48
C ASN A 92 5.96 14.03 8.98
N THR A 93 5.05 13.88 9.94
CA THR A 93 4.65 12.60 10.52
C THR A 93 3.15 12.41 10.41
N TYR A 94 2.72 11.21 10.07
CA TYR A 94 1.31 10.91 9.80
C TYR A 94 0.88 9.64 10.52
N PRO A 95 -0.34 9.60 11.08
CA PRO A 95 -0.82 8.45 11.83
C PRO A 95 -1.28 7.33 10.91
N ALA A 96 -0.97 6.08 11.30
CA ALA A 96 -1.47 4.88 10.68
C ALA A 96 -2.40 4.12 11.64
N PHE A 97 -3.55 3.73 11.11
CA PHE A 97 -4.61 3.04 11.85
C PHE A 97 -4.74 1.62 11.34
N PRO A 98 -4.64 0.60 12.19
CA PRO A 98 -5.12 -0.73 11.83
C PRO A 98 -6.66 -0.71 11.76
N TYR A 99 -7.25 -1.62 10.98
CA TYR A 99 -8.69 -1.69 10.76
C TYR A 99 -9.52 -1.68 12.06
N ASN A 100 -9.07 -2.36 13.10
CA ASN A 100 -9.76 -2.42 14.39
C ASN A 100 -9.75 -1.10 15.18
N GLN A 101 -9.06 -0.07 14.68
CA GLN A 101 -9.02 1.27 15.27
C GLN A 101 -9.78 2.32 14.45
N LEU A 102 -10.66 1.91 13.53
CA LEU A 102 -11.52 2.82 12.76
C LEU A 102 -12.20 3.92 13.61
N PRO A 103 -12.74 3.64 14.81
CA PRO A 103 -13.34 4.67 15.64
C PRO A 103 -12.40 5.81 16.04
N LEU A 104 -11.08 5.57 16.08
CA LEU A 104 -10.08 6.57 16.45
C LEU A 104 -9.74 7.53 15.31
N VAL A 105 -10.06 7.17 14.07
CA VAL A 105 -9.76 8.00 12.87
C VAL A 105 -10.33 9.40 12.99
N SER A 106 -11.55 9.53 13.51
CA SER A 106 -12.21 10.83 13.69
C SER A 106 -11.65 11.64 14.86
N ALA A 107 -11.01 10.99 15.84
CA ALA A 107 -10.46 11.66 17.01
C ALA A 107 -9.11 12.33 16.74
N ILE A 108 -8.34 11.82 15.79
CA ILE A 108 -7.02 12.33 15.46
C ILE A 108 -7.11 13.26 14.25
N GLN A 109 -6.63 14.50 14.40
CA GLN A 109 -6.56 15.46 13.30
C GLN A 109 -5.19 15.39 12.64
N ALA A 110 -5.17 15.08 11.35
CA ALA A 110 -3.96 15.06 10.51
C ALA A 110 -4.34 15.31 9.05
N PRO A 111 -3.49 15.98 8.25
CA PRO A 111 -3.77 16.27 6.84
C PRO A 111 -3.69 15.01 5.95
N LEU A 112 -3.04 13.97 6.43
CA LEU A 112 -2.91 12.66 5.81
C LEU A 112 -3.01 11.61 6.92
N LYS A 113 -3.80 10.56 6.66
CA LYS A 113 -3.96 9.40 7.54
C LYS A 113 -3.80 8.13 6.72
N PHE A 114 -3.19 7.11 7.29
CA PHE A 114 -3.08 5.81 6.66
C PHE A 114 -4.01 4.81 7.35
N LEU A 115 -4.73 4.01 6.58
CA LEU A 115 -5.60 2.96 7.08
C LEU A 115 -5.19 1.62 6.49
N PHE A 116 -4.70 0.71 7.33
CA PHE A 116 -4.47 -0.67 6.96
C PHE A 116 -5.80 -1.41 6.84
N LEU A 117 -6.14 -1.83 5.63
CA LEU A 117 -7.44 -2.40 5.31
C LEU A 117 -7.30 -3.74 4.60
N PRO A 118 -7.71 -4.87 5.23
CA PRO A 118 -7.83 -6.15 4.56
C PRO A 118 -9.17 -6.23 3.82
N PHE A 119 -9.19 -6.90 2.67
CA PHE A 119 -10.45 -7.27 2.04
C PHE A 119 -11.20 -8.28 2.93
N GLY A 120 -12.56 -8.21 2.92
CA GLY A 120 -13.38 -9.07 3.76
C GLY A 120 -13.60 -8.54 5.19
N ALA A 121 -13.03 -7.38 5.53
CA ALA A 121 -13.48 -6.61 6.67
C ALA A 121 -14.95 -6.18 6.49
N PRO A 122 -15.73 -5.92 7.58
CA PRO A 122 -17.10 -5.42 7.45
C PRO A 122 -17.15 -4.14 6.62
N SER A 123 -17.67 -4.23 5.38
CA SER A 123 -17.59 -3.17 4.38
C SER A 123 -18.35 -1.90 4.78
N ASP A 124 -19.47 -2.04 5.47
CA ASP A 124 -20.29 -0.88 5.88
C ASP A 124 -19.52 0.09 6.78
N GLU A 125 -18.65 -0.44 7.66
CA GLU A 125 -17.90 0.38 8.62
C GLU A 125 -16.79 1.18 7.93
N TYR A 126 -15.94 0.53 7.14
CA TYR A 126 -14.83 1.26 6.50
C TYR A 126 -15.28 2.12 5.33
N LEU A 127 -16.32 1.71 4.58
CA LEU A 127 -16.86 2.54 3.52
C LEU A 127 -17.46 3.83 4.08
N ALA A 128 -18.16 3.77 5.21
CA ALA A 128 -18.67 4.95 5.90
C ALA A 128 -17.52 5.86 6.38
N CYS A 129 -16.48 5.26 6.98
CA CYS A 129 -15.30 5.98 7.43
C CYS A 129 -14.59 6.69 6.26
N LEU A 130 -14.31 6.00 5.17
CA LEU A 130 -13.62 6.56 4.00
C LEU A 130 -14.42 7.67 3.32
N LYS A 131 -15.77 7.60 3.32
CA LYS A 131 -16.63 8.69 2.83
C LYS A 131 -16.49 9.96 3.66
N GLN A 132 -16.34 9.82 4.98
CA GLN A 132 -16.21 10.95 5.92
C GLN A 132 -14.79 11.52 5.97
N HIS A 133 -13.79 10.70 5.66
CA HIS A 133 -12.37 11.00 5.80
C HIS A 133 -11.63 10.92 4.47
N PRO A 134 -11.80 11.93 3.59
CA PRO A 134 -11.15 11.95 2.28
C PRO A 134 -9.62 12.08 2.34
N GLU A 135 -9.07 12.44 3.50
CA GLU A 135 -7.64 12.52 3.79
C GLU A 135 -7.00 11.14 4.07
N ILE A 136 -7.76 10.06 4.03
CA ILE A 136 -7.24 8.71 4.24
C ILE A 136 -6.64 8.16 2.95
N VAL A 137 -5.43 7.64 3.06
CA VAL A 137 -4.80 6.72 2.10
C VAL A 137 -4.97 5.29 2.63
N VAL A 138 -5.53 4.41 1.82
CA VAL A 138 -5.72 3.01 2.16
C VAL A 138 -4.44 2.24 1.90
N ILE A 139 -3.94 1.51 2.90
CA ILE A 139 -2.90 0.49 2.73
C ILE A 139 -3.60 -0.86 2.63
N SER A 140 -3.71 -1.37 1.41
CA SER A 140 -4.38 -2.64 1.14
C SER A 140 -3.52 -3.80 1.59
N GLN A 141 -4.01 -4.59 2.53
CA GLN A 141 -3.36 -5.80 3.04
C GLN A 141 -4.07 -7.06 2.57
N SER A 142 -3.33 -8.13 2.37
CA SER A 142 -3.89 -9.45 2.12
C SER A 142 -3.01 -10.55 2.71
N ASN A 143 -3.65 -11.47 3.43
CA ASN A 143 -3.04 -12.74 3.88
C ASN A 143 -3.56 -13.93 3.07
N HIS A 144 -4.30 -13.68 2.01
CA HIS A 144 -4.86 -14.69 1.16
C HIS A 144 -3.80 -15.28 0.22
N GLN A 145 -3.96 -16.53 -0.21
CA GLN A 145 -3.05 -17.13 -1.19
C GLN A 145 -3.10 -16.39 -2.54
N ASN A 146 -4.27 -15.89 -2.93
CA ASN A 146 -4.45 -15.00 -4.07
C ASN A 146 -4.47 -13.53 -3.61
N ARG A 147 -3.34 -13.02 -3.17
CA ARG A 147 -3.18 -11.64 -2.67
C ARG A 147 -3.60 -10.60 -3.71
N LEU A 148 -3.16 -10.78 -4.95
CA LEU A 148 -3.47 -9.89 -6.06
C LEU A 148 -4.97 -9.81 -6.33
N GLY A 149 -5.67 -10.96 -6.34
CA GLY A 149 -7.11 -11.02 -6.54
C GLY A 149 -7.88 -10.33 -5.42
N GLU A 150 -7.47 -10.53 -4.17
CA GLU A 150 -8.11 -9.93 -3.01
C GLU A 150 -7.91 -8.41 -2.96
N GLN A 151 -6.70 -7.92 -3.23
CA GLN A 151 -6.42 -6.49 -3.31
C GLN A 151 -7.14 -5.82 -4.48
N ARG A 152 -7.22 -6.49 -5.63
CA ARG A 152 -8.04 -6.02 -6.76
C ARG A 152 -9.52 -5.92 -6.37
N ALA A 153 -10.06 -6.90 -5.66
CA ALA A 153 -11.45 -6.89 -5.22
C ALA A 153 -11.73 -5.73 -4.27
N LEU A 154 -10.82 -5.46 -3.32
CA LEU A 154 -10.94 -4.29 -2.44
C LEU A 154 -10.96 -2.98 -3.23
N ILE A 155 -10.05 -2.81 -4.19
CA ILE A 155 -10.00 -1.59 -5.02
C ILE A 155 -11.29 -1.44 -5.83
N HIS A 156 -11.79 -2.51 -6.44
CA HIS A 156 -13.06 -2.48 -7.17
C HIS A 156 -14.25 -2.15 -6.26
N GLU A 157 -14.26 -2.65 -5.03
CA GLU A 157 -15.29 -2.30 -4.04
C GLU A 157 -15.28 -0.79 -3.73
N LEU A 158 -14.10 -0.20 -3.55
CA LEU A 158 -13.97 1.25 -3.39
C LEU A 158 -14.51 2.00 -4.61
N MET A 159 -14.18 1.53 -5.82
CA MET A 159 -14.64 2.13 -7.08
C MET A 159 -16.16 2.02 -7.23
N CYS A 160 -16.76 0.86 -6.96
CA CYS A 160 -18.23 0.66 -6.99
C CYS A 160 -18.97 1.59 -6.00
N ASN A 161 -18.31 1.97 -4.91
CA ASN A 161 -18.85 2.91 -3.93
C ASN A 161 -18.50 4.38 -4.20
N GLY A 162 -17.86 4.70 -5.32
CA GLY A 162 -17.47 6.04 -5.70
C GLY A 162 -16.41 6.67 -4.81
N LEU A 163 -15.62 5.85 -4.11
CA LEU A 163 -14.56 6.30 -3.21
C LEU A 163 -13.29 6.63 -3.99
N LEU A 164 -12.79 7.83 -3.78
CA LEU A 164 -11.60 8.38 -4.44
C LEU A 164 -10.35 8.35 -3.55
N ASN A 165 -10.41 7.65 -2.43
CA ASN A 165 -9.24 7.49 -1.54
C ASN A 165 -8.11 6.78 -2.28
N PRO A 166 -6.86 7.29 -2.23
CA PRO A 166 -5.71 6.60 -2.81
C PRO A 166 -5.47 5.25 -2.15
N VAL A 167 -4.89 4.32 -2.90
CA VAL A 167 -4.56 2.98 -2.42
C VAL A 167 -3.09 2.68 -2.64
N VAL A 168 -2.40 2.30 -1.57
CA VAL A 168 -1.05 1.75 -1.58
C VAL A 168 -1.15 0.24 -1.34
N ILE A 169 -0.46 -0.56 -2.16
CA ILE A 169 -0.47 -2.01 -2.03
C ILE A 169 0.62 -2.43 -1.06
N PHE A 170 0.24 -3.13 -0.02
CA PHE A 170 1.17 -3.74 0.94
C PHE A 170 1.34 -5.23 0.66
N GLN A 171 2.61 -5.67 0.64
CA GLN A 171 2.95 -7.09 0.59
C GLN A 171 4.03 -7.44 1.61
N HIS A 172 3.85 -8.60 2.23
CA HIS A 172 4.75 -9.16 3.22
C HIS A 172 5.46 -10.39 2.66
N TYR A 173 6.79 -10.39 2.78
CA TYR A 173 7.68 -11.46 2.35
C TYR A 173 8.61 -11.92 3.47
N GLN A 174 9.25 -13.06 3.25
CA GLN A 174 10.27 -13.60 4.15
C GLN A 174 11.37 -14.25 3.31
N HIS A 175 12.26 -13.42 2.77
CA HIS A 175 13.38 -13.84 1.96
C HIS A 175 14.71 -13.48 2.62
N SER A 176 15.71 -14.37 2.44
CA SER A 176 17.10 -14.09 2.78
C SER A 176 17.80 -13.30 1.69
N GLN A 177 19.01 -12.80 1.98
CA GLN A 177 19.83 -12.09 0.99
C GLN A 177 20.18 -12.96 -0.23
N GLU A 178 20.29 -14.27 -0.05
CA GLU A 178 20.57 -15.23 -1.12
C GLU A 178 19.38 -15.41 -2.06
N GLU A 179 18.16 -15.15 -1.57
CA GLU A 179 16.88 -15.26 -2.30
C GLU A 179 16.41 -13.93 -2.90
N LYS A 180 17.30 -12.96 -3.03
CA LYS A 180 16.98 -11.63 -3.58
C LYS A 180 16.24 -11.69 -4.92
N SER A 181 16.68 -12.57 -5.82
CA SER A 181 16.05 -12.72 -7.15
C SER A 181 14.63 -13.27 -7.04
N ASP A 182 14.39 -14.20 -6.14
CA ASP A 182 13.06 -14.79 -5.91
C ASP A 182 12.12 -13.73 -5.32
N PHE A 183 12.60 -12.94 -4.35
CA PHE A 183 11.88 -11.81 -3.80
C PHE A 183 11.47 -10.81 -4.90
N GLN A 184 12.40 -10.42 -5.78
CA GLN A 184 12.13 -9.49 -6.87
C GLN A 184 11.06 -10.01 -7.82
N LEU A 185 11.14 -11.28 -8.19
CA LEU A 185 10.15 -11.93 -9.07
C LEU A 185 8.78 -12.02 -8.40
N GLU A 186 8.74 -12.41 -7.13
CA GLU A 186 7.49 -12.54 -6.38
C GLU A 186 6.83 -11.18 -6.18
N ALA A 187 7.58 -10.17 -5.74
CA ALA A 187 7.08 -8.81 -5.57
C ALA A 187 6.56 -8.21 -6.89
N ALA A 188 7.29 -8.40 -7.99
CA ALA A 188 6.85 -7.95 -9.30
C ALA A 188 5.58 -8.65 -9.78
N ALA A 189 5.44 -9.96 -9.52
CA ALA A 189 4.24 -10.73 -9.89
C ALA A 189 3.02 -10.34 -9.04
N ASP A 190 3.20 -10.03 -7.77
CA ASP A 190 2.12 -9.68 -6.85
C ASP A 190 1.62 -8.23 -7.04
N MET A 191 2.52 -7.28 -7.35
CA MET A 191 2.19 -5.86 -7.44
C MET A 191 2.08 -5.34 -8.87
N GLY A 192 2.94 -5.83 -9.78
CA GLY A 192 3.02 -5.32 -11.14
C GLY A 192 1.67 -5.26 -11.88
N PRO A 193 0.84 -6.30 -11.86
CA PRO A 193 -0.45 -6.27 -12.56
C PRO A 193 -1.39 -5.16 -12.09
N LEU A 194 -1.43 -4.84 -10.79
CA LEU A 194 -2.27 -3.76 -10.25
C LEU A 194 -1.73 -2.39 -10.62
N MET A 195 -0.40 -2.26 -10.69
CA MET A 195 0.25 -1.03 -11.16
C MET A 195 0.02 -0.82 -12.65
N PHE A 196 0.18 -1.85 -13.49
CA PHE A 196 -0.08 -1.79 -14.93
C PHE A 196 -1.53 -1.44 -15.26
N ASP A 197 -2.47 -1.94 -14.47
CA ASP A 197 -3.89 -1.63 -14.62
C ASP A 197 -4.23 -0.22 -14.06
N GLY A 198 -3.26 0.50 -13.51
CA GLY A 198 -3.46 1.85 -12.96
C GLY A 198 -4.40 1.89 -11.76
N LEU A 199 -4.48 0.81 -10.98
CA LEU A 199 -5.46 0.66 -9.90
C LEU A 199 -4.97 1.22 -8.56
N CYS A 200 -3.66 1.45 -8.40
CA CYS A 200 -3.06 1.86 -7.13
C CYS A 200 -2.11 3.04 -7.27
N ASP A 201 -1.85 3.68 -6.15
CA ASP A 201 -1.14 4.96 -6.04
C ASP A 201 0.20 4.81 -5.32
N GLY A 202 0.64 3.58 -5.05
CA GLY A 202 1.93 3.31 -4.42
C GLY A 202 2.12 1.86 -4.02
N VAL A 203 3.33 1.57 -3.57
CA VAL A 203 3.75 0.24 -3.12
C VAL A 203 4.39 0.32 -1.74
N TYR A 204 4.18 -0.73 -0.94
CA TYR A 204 4.78 -0.91 0.36
C TYR A 204 5.25 -2.37 0.48
N LEU A 205 6.56 -2.58 0.37
CA LEU A 205 7.20 -3.89 0.53
C LEU A 205 7.72 -4.06 1.95
N PHE A 206 7.35 -5.13 2.60
CA PHE A 206 7.89 -5.55 3.88
C PHE A 206 8.53 -6.93 3.76
N ASN A 207 9.77 -7.07 4.21
CA ASN A 207 10.45 -8.36 4.26
C ASN A 207 10.92 -8.66 5.69
N ASN A 208 10.39 -9.73 6.28
CA ASN A 208 10.79 -10.22 7.61
C ASN A 208 11.97 -11.21 7.54
N GLY A 209 12.72 -11.19 6.45
CA GLY A 209 13.95 -11.97 6.27
C GLY A 209 15.20 -11.10 6.44
N SER A 210 16.30 -11.52 5.83
CA SER A 210 17.60 -10.85 5.94
C SER A 210 17.99 -10.01 4.71
N LEU A 211 17.04 -9.67 3.83
CA LEU A 211 17.31 -8.74 2.73
C LEU A 211 17.66 -7.35 3.28
N SER A 212 18.61 -6.69 2.63
CA SER A 212 18.94 -5.32 2.97
C SER A 212 17.78 -4.36 2.62
N HIS A 213 17.64 -3.29 3.37
CA HIS A 213 16.65 -2.24 3.07
C HIS A 213 16.85 -1.66 1.67
N ASP A 214 18.11 -1.50 1.23
CA ASP A 214 18.43 -1.00 -0.09
C ASP A 214 17.89 -1.91 -1.21
N ASP A 215 17.98 -3.23 -1.04
CA ASP A 215 17.45 -4.18 -2.01
C ASP A 215 15.92 -4.19 -2.06
N ILE A 216 15.27 -3.98 -0.92
CA ILE A 216 13.82 -3.86 -0.83
C ILE A 216 13.37 -2.56 -1.50
N ASP A 217 13.99 -1.43 -1.18
CA ASP A 217 13.67 -0.13 -1.75
C ASP A 217 13.93 -0.11 -3.27
N ALA A 218 15.07 -0.62 -3.72
CA ALA A 218 15.40 -0.75 -5.13
C ALA A 218 14.37 -1.61 -5.89
N THR A 219 13.86 -2.67 -5.26
CA THR A 219 12.81 -3.51 -5.86
C THR A 219 11.50 -2.74 -5.98
N ALA A 220 11.10 -1.99 -4.95
CA ALA A 220 9.89 -1.16 -4.99
C ALA A 220 9.96 -0.13 -6.12
N TYR A 221 11.05 0.62 -6.22
CA TYR A 221 11.27 1.57 -7.32
C TYR A 221 11.33 0.89 -8.68
N GLY A 222 11.96 -0.29 -8.78
CA GLY A 222 12.01 -1.07 -10.02
C GLY A 222 10.61 -1.46 -10.52
N ILE A 223 9.69 -1.82 -9.62
CA ILE A 223 8.29 -2.11 -9.96
C ILE A 223 7.60 -0.86 -10.52
N LEU A 224 7.74 0.30 -9.85
CA LEU A 224 7.15 1.55 -10.31
C LEU A 224 7.69 1.98 -11.67
N GLN A 225 9.00 1.89 -11.88
CA GLN A 225 9.65 2.23 -13.15
C GLN A 225 9.20 1.30 -14.29
N ALA A 226 9.05 0.01 -14.03
CA ALA A 226 8.58 -0.96 -15.02
C ALA A 226 7.12 -0.69 -15.44
N ALA A 227 6.28 -0.25 -14.50
CA ALA A 227 4.90 0.09 -14.78
C ALA A 227 4.75 1.41 -15.59
N ARG A 228 5.79 2.21 -15.71
CA ARG A 228 5.81 3.49 -16.44
C ARG A 228 4.63 4.42 -16.11
N LEU A 229 4.37 4.59 -14.85
CA LEU A 229 3.36 5.51 -14.36
C LEU A 229 3.95 6.89 -14.12
#